data_2424c4b241234ed74722c0ec083f98dc
#
_entry.id   2424c4b241234ed74722c0ec083f98dc
#
_cell.length_a   1.000
_cell.length_b   1.000
_cell.length_c   1.000
_cell.angle_alpha   90.00
_cell.angle_beta   90.00
_cell.angle_gamma   90.00
#
_symmetry.space_group_name_H-M   'P 1'
#
loop_
_entity.id
_entity.type
_entity.pdbx_description
1 polymer ?
#
loop_
_entity_poly.entity_id
_entity_poly.type
_entity_poly.pdbx_seq_one_letter_code
_entity_poly.pdbx_strand_id
1 'polypeptide(L)'
;MGFTHDTAMAQYIPPTAMHFVTGTWTQAAGAVTDTICMHKAAAAQTAVVNIPITLPSNSVALKGAKLVSVEIDYELLLAAATSVTAVLNKVTRGADTAVAVVSVPAITQDLAAAVAAATENQHRLTVTITTPEWIDNDVYFLLELSFVCGGTVTVDVLAAVANYTLRL
;
A
#
# COMPACT_ATOMS: atom_id res chain seq x y z
N MET A 1 36.04 13.25 5.91
CA MET A 1 34.61 13.61 5.73
C MET A 1 33.99 12.47 4.93
N GLY A 2 33.09 11.71 5.57
CA GLY A 2 32.32 10.68 4.85
C GLY A 2 31.24 11.36 4.03
N PHE A 3 31.16 11.04 2.76
CA PHE A 3 30.06 11.48 1.91
C PHE A 3 28.86 10.60 2.24
N THR A 4 27.76 11.19 2.68
CA THR A 4 26.47 10.50 2.78
C THR A 4 25.80 10.57 1.42
N HIS A 5 25.43 9.40 0.90
CA HIS A 5 24.68 9.31 -0.36
C HIS A 5 23.24 8.89 -0.08
N ASP A 6 22.31 9.62 -0.67
CA ASP A 6 20.90 9.25 -0.70
C ASP A 6 20.67 8.40 -1.97
N THR A 7 20.22 7.16 -1.77
CA THR A 7 19.97 6.21 -2.86
C THR A 7 18.48 5.91 -2.95
N ALA A 8 17.90 6.06 -4.13
CA ALA A 8 16.52 5.64 -4.38
C ALA A 8 16.44 4.10 -4.44
N MET A 9 15.49 3.56 -3.72
CA MET A 9 15.23 2.13 -3.60
C MET A 9 13.74 1.85 -3.76
N ALA A 10 13.42 0.61 -4.15
CA ALA A 10 12.04 0.13 -4.21
C ALA A 10 11.94 -1.23 -3.53
N GLN A 11 10.85 -1.43 -2.80
CA GLN A 11 10.50 -2.70 -2.17
C GLN A 11 9.19 -3.21 -2.76
N TYR A 12 9.24 -4.38 -3.38
CA TYR A 12 8.04 -5.08 -3.84
C TYR A 12 7.35 -5.79 -2.69
N ILE A 13 6.03 -5.62 -2.60
CA ILE A 13 5.17 -6.23 -1.58
C ILE A 13 4.15 -7.12 -2.31
N PRO A 14 4.31 -8.44 -2.25
CA PRO A 14 3.38 -9.38 -2.90
C PRO A 14 2.02 -9.38 -2.18
N PRO A 15 0.94 -9.79 -2.85
CA PRO A 15 -0.39 -9.90 -2.25
C PRO A 15 -0.43 -10.79 -1.01
N THR A 16 0.43 -11.82 -0.98
CA THR A 16 0.54 -12.76 0.15
C THR A 16 1.12 -12.14 1.42
N ALA A 17 1.78 -10.99 1.33
CA ALA A 17 2.29 -10.22 2.47
C ALA A 17 1.30 -9.16 2.98
N MET A 18 0.15 -9.02 2.33
CA MET A 18 -0.90 -8.07 2.71
C MET A 18 -1.93 -8.74 3.62
N HIS A 19 -2.61 -7.92 4.44
CA HIS A 19 -3.68 -8.36 5.34
C HIS A 19 -5.04 -7.94 4.79
N PHE A 20 -5.85 -8.90 4.40
CA PHE A 20 -7.20 -8.70 3.89
C PHE A 20 -8.19 -8.72 5.05
N VAL A 21 -8.59 -7.53 5.52
CA VAL A 21 -9.30 -7.34 6.80
C VAL A 21 -10.80 -7.58 6.67
N THR A 22 -11.40 -6.98 5.64
CA THR A 22 -12.84 -7.13 5.36
C THR A 22 -13.07 -7.52 3.92
N GLY A 23 -14.17 -8.19 3.66
CA GLY A 23 -14.49 -8.77 2.36
C GLY A 23 -14.15 -10.27 2.28
N THR A 24 -14.73 -10.94 1.29
CA THR A 24 -14.43 -12.34 1.02
C THR A 24 -13.31 -12.42 -0.01
N TRP A 25 -12.11 -12.68 0.47
CA TRP A 25 -10.91 -12.73 -0.37
C TRP A 25 -10.44 -14.16 -0.56
N THR A 26 -10.01 -14.48 -1.77
CA THR A 26 -9.43 -15.78 -2.13
C THR A 26 -8.18 -15.54 -2.97
N GLN A 27 -7.19 -16.41 -2.82
CA GLN A 27 -6.06 -16.41 -3.74
C GLN A 27 -6.53 -16.96 -5.09
N ALA A 28 -6.23 -16.26 -6.16
CA ALA A 28 -6.59 -16.62 -7.52
C ALA A 28 -5.46 -16.30 -8.50
N ALA A 29 -5.55 -16.84 -9.71
CA ALA A 29 -4.81 -16.33 -10.82
C ALA A 29 -5.44 -14.99 -11.22
N GLY A 30 -4.63 -13.97 -11.51
CA GLY A 30 -5.14 -12.71 -12.06
C GLY A 30 -5.71 -12.89 -13.47
N ALA A 31 -6.27 -11.82 -14.04
CA ALA A 31 -6.76 -11.81 -15.41
C ALA A 31 -5.65 -12.17 -16.42
N VAL A 32 -4.40 -11.89 -16.09
CA VAL A 32 -3.23 -12.36 -16.83
C VAL A 32 -2.86 -13.74 -16.30
N THR A 33 -2.82 -14.74 -17.17
CA THR A 33 -2.39 -16.10 -16.86
C THR A 33 -1.02 -16.09 -16.18
N ASP A 34 -0.87 -16.91 -15.13
CA ASP A 34 0.35 -17.05 -14.34
C ASP A 34 0.67 -15.90 -13.35
N THR A 35 -0.24 -14.96 -13.14
CA THR A 35 -0.15 -14.00 -12.04
C THR A 35 -0.90 -14.49 -10.81
N ILE A 36 -0.37 -14.16 -9.63
CA ILE A 36 -1.06 -14.42 -8.34
C ILE A 36 -1.70 -13.11 -7.90
N CYS A 37 -2.99 -13.13 -7.66
CA CYS A 37 -3.71 -12.01 -7.05
C CYS A 37 -4.50 -12.46 -5.82
N MET A 38 -4.94 -11.49 -5.03
CA MET A 38 -6.01 -11.70 -4.05
C MET A 38 -7.29 -11.18 -4.64
N HIS A 39 -8.19 -12.11 -4.90
CA HIS A 39 -9.48 -11.89 -5.55
C HIS A 39 -10.59 -11.67 -4.52
N LYS A 40 -11.32 -10.58 -4.66
CA LYS A 40 -12.58 -10.33 -3.97
C LYS A 40 -13.73 -10.63 -4.91
N ALA A 41 -14.56 -11.60 -4.57
CA ALA A 41 -15.76 -11.92 -5.32
C ALA A 41 -16.77 -10.77 -5.33
N ALA A 42 -17.65 -10.76 -6.35
CA ALA A 42 -18.72 -9.78 -6.50
C ALA A 42 -19.65 -9.78 -5.27
N ALA A 43 -19.70 -8.67 -4.57
CA ALA A 43 -20.58 -8.46 -3.42
C ALA A 43 -20.67 -6.98 -3.08
N ALA A 44 -21.86 -6.51 -2.66
CA ALA A 44 -22.06 -5.16 -2.15
C ALA A 44 -21.49 -5.06 -0.73
N GLN A 45 -20.23 -4.69 -0.63
CA GLN A 45 -19.52 -4.57 0.64
C GLN A 45 -18.32 -3.63 0.55
N THR A 46 -17.89 -3.12 1.69
CA THR A 46 -16.59 -2.49 1.82
C THR A 46 -15.53 -3.56 2.01
N ALA A 47 -14.50 -3.54 1.17
CA ALA A 47 -13.35 -4.42 1.23
C ALA A 47 -12.12 -3.63 1.65
N VAL A 48 -11.41 -4.09 2.67
CA VAL A 48 -10.25 -3.39 3.24
C VAL A 48 -9.02 -4.29 3.18
N VAL A 49 -7.94 -3.71 2.70
CA VAL A 49 -6.61 -4.35 2.64
C VAL A 49 -5.62 -3.48 3.38
N ASN A 50 -4.89 -4.08 4.31
CA ASN A 50 -3.79 -3.45 5.01
C ASN A 50 -2.46 -3.94 4.42
N ILE A 51 -1.65 -3.00 3.95
CA ILE A 51 -0.34 -3.25 3.33
C ILE A 51 0.75 -2.81 4.31
N PRO A 52 1.43 -3.74 4.99
CA PRO A 52 2.52 -3.41 5.87
C PRO A 52 3.77 -3.04 5.06
N ILE A 53 4.39 -1.91 5.40
CA ILE A 53 5.58 -1.40 4.74
C ILE A 53 6.67 -1.28 5.79
N THR A 54 7.64 -2.19 5.72
CA THR A 54 8.79 -2.25 6.61
C THR A 54 10.03 -1.80 5.85
N LEU A 55 10.60 -0.67 6.22
CA LEU A 55 11.78 -0.12 5.59
C LEU A 55 13.01 -0.30 6.49
N PRO A 56 14.23 -0.29 5.91
CA PRO A 56 15.45 -0.30 6.70
C PRO A 56 15.46 0.87 7.69
N SER A 57 15.58 0.54 8.96
CA SER A 57 15.56 1.52 10.04
C SER A 57 16.95 2.09 10.33
N ASN A 58 16.99 3.13 11.15
CA ASN A 58 18.22 3.78 11.56
C ASN A 58 19.13 2.82 12.34
N SER A 59 20.41 2.81 12.02
CA SER A 59 21.46 2.10 12.76
C SER A 59 22.71 2.98 12.83
N VAL A 60 23.72 2.53 13.57
CA VAL A 60 25.01 3.24 13.67
C VAL A 60 25.68 3.44 12.31
N ALA A 61 25.50 2.49 11.41
CA ALA A 61 26.07 2.52 10.05
C ALA A 61 25.13 3.11 9.00
N LEU A 62 23.82 3.04 9.25
CA LEU A 62 22.77 3.47 8.34
C LEU A 62 21.98 4.60 8.99
N LYS A 63 21.77 5.70 8.27
CA LYS A 63 20.88 6.79 8.69
C LYS A 63 19.38 6.43 8.57
N GLY A 64 19.09 5.23 8.06
CA GLY A 64 17.74 4.75 7.85
C GLY A 64 17.17 5.09 6.48
N ALA A 65 15.88 4.87 6.34
CA ALA A 65 15.15 5.16 5.12
C ALA A 65 14.06 6.21 5.37
N LYS A 66 13.59 6.84 4.30
CA LYS A 66 12.38 7.65 4.30
C LYS A 66 11.47 7.18 3.17
N LEU A 67 10.22 6.86 3.48
CA LEU A 67 9.21 6.49 2.51
C LEU A 67 8.85 7.70 1.66
N VAL A 68 8.86 7.54 0.35
CA VAL A 68 8.55 8.61 -0.62
C VAL A 68 7.16 8.42 -1.20
N SER A 69 6.87 7.21 -1.68
CA SER A 69 5.56 6.88 -2.24
C SER A 69 5.28 5.38 -2.12
N VAL A 70 4.00 5.03 -2.24
CA VAL A 70 3.53 3.65 -2.39
C VAL A 70 2.69 3.58 -3.65
N GLU A 71 3.01 2.65 -4.52
CA GLU A 71 2.22 2.32 -5.71
C GLU A 71 1.49 1.02 -5.44
N ILE A 72 0.20 0.96 -5.74
CA ILE A 72 -0.64 -0.22 -5.58
C ILE A 72 -1.25 -0.58 -6.91
N ASP A 73 -1.01 -1.80 -7.38
CA ASP A 73 -1.57 -2.35 -8.59
C ASP A 73 -2.78 -3.23 -8.25
N TYR A 74 -3.92 -2.91 -8.84
CA TYR A 74 -5.17 -3.66 -8.67
C TYR A 74 -6.05 -3.55 -9.92
N GLU A 75 -7.06 -4.40 -9.99
CA GLU A 75 -8.06 -4.40 -11.05
C GLU A 75 -9.46 -4.29 -10.44
N LEU A 76 -10.32 -3.51 -11.07
CA LEU A 76 -11.76 -3.45 -10.81
C LEU A 76 -12.47 -4.03 -12.02
N LEU A 77 -13.08 -5.20 -11.87
CA LEU A 77 -13.71 -5.90 -12.98
C LEU A 77 -15.23 -5.82 -12.87
N LEU A 78 -15.90 -5.90 -14.01
CA LEU A 78 -17.34 -5.94 -14.22
C LEU A 78 -18.07 -4.62 -13.97
N ALA A 79 -17.68 -3.82 -12.98
CA ALA A 79 -18.28 -2.51 -12.72
C ALA A 79 -17.31 -1.60 -11.94
N ALA A 80 -17.58 -0.30 -11.93
CA ALA A 80 -16.84 0.66 -11.13
C ALA A 80 -17.09 0.48 -9.64
N ALA A 81 -16.07 0.71 -8.82
CA ALA A 81 -16.27 0.87 -7.38
C ALA A 81 -16.97 2.21 -7.08
N THR A 82 -17.73 2.27 -6.00
CA THR A 82 -18.34 3.53 -5.55
C THR A 82 -17.28 4.50 -5.06
N SER A 83 -16.27 4.00 -4.36
CA SER A 83 -15.10 4.77 -3.96
C SER A 83 -13.91 3.86 -3.69
N VAL A 84 -12.72 4.41 -3.89
CA VAL A 84 -11.45 3.84 -3.45
C VAL A 84 -10.76 4.89 -2.59
N THR A 85 -10.30 4.51 -1.42
CA THR A 85 -9.58 5.41 -0.51
C THR A 85 -8.33 4.74 0.01
N ALA A 86 -7.27 5.51 0.19
CA ALA A 86 -6.03 5.03 0.79
C ALA A 86 -5.65 5.95 1.95
N VAL A 87 -5.33 5.34 3.09
CA VAL A 87 -4.87 6.03 4.29
C VAL A 87 -3.52 5.46 4.69
N LEU A 88 -2.50 6.30 4.69
CA LEU A 88 -1.17 5.90 5.14
C LEU A 88 -1.02 6.23 6.62
N ASN A 89 -0.72 5.22 7.42
CA ASN A 89 -0.51 5.33 8.86
C ASN A 89 0.97 5.09 9.19
N LYS A 90 1.52 5.95 10.04
CA LYS A 90 2.80 5.74 10.71
C LYS A 90 2.53 5.04 12.04
N VAL A 91 3.10 3.87 12.22
CA VAL A 91 2.93 3.06 13.42
C VAL A 91 4.24 3.06 14.20
N THR A 92 4.20 3.54 15.43
CA THR A 92 5.34 3.55 16.34
C THR A 92 5.11 2.55 17.45
N ARG A 93 6.05 1.63 17.62
CA ARG A 93 6.04 0.64 18.72
C ARG A 93 6.74 1.23 19.93
N GLY A 94 6.05 1.38 21.04
CA GLY A 94 6.68 1.71 22.32
C GLY A 94 7.19 0.46 23.02
N ALA A 95 8.30 0.56 23.73
CA ALA A 95 8.87 -0.57 24.48
C ALA A 95 7.93 -1.05 25.59
N ASP A 96 7.36 -0.10 26.34
CA ASP A 96 6.46 -0.38 27.48
C ASP A 96 5.17 0.46 27.43
N THR A 97 4.83 0.97 26.26
CA THR A 97 3.65 1.82 26.05
C THR A 97 2.77 1.26 24.93
N ALA A 98 1.56 1.77 24.85
CA ALA A 98 0.66 1.42 23.75
C ALA A 98 1.27 1.78 22.39
N VAL A 99 0.98 0.95 21.38
CA VAL A 99 1.33 1.25 20.00
C VAL A 99 0.65 2.55 19.58
N ALA A 100 1.42 3.51 19.10
CA ALA A 100 0.89 4.75 18.55
C ALA A 100 0.68 4.61 17.05
N VAL A 101 -0.54 4.94 16.59
CA VAL A 101 -0.90 4.97 15.17
C VAL A 101 -1.31 6.40 14.83
N VAL A 102 -0.62 6.99 13.88
CA VAL A 102 -0.89 8.36 13.42
C VAL A 102 -0.99 8.35 11.91
N SER A 103 -2.09 8.87 11.37
CA SER A 103 -2.22 9.05 9.92
C SER A 103 -1.19 10.07 9.43
N VAL A 104 -0.52 9.74 8.33
CA VAL A 104 0.41 10.65 7.66
C VAL A 104 -0.41 11.77 6.99
N PRO A 105 -0.36 13.02 7.48
CA PRO A 105 -1.33 14.04 7.10
C PRO A 105 -1.10 14.63 5.70
N ALA A 106 0.11 14.53 5.19
CA ALA A 106 0.51 15.18 3.94
C ALA A 106 0.78 14.13 2.86
N ILE A 107 -0.29 13.51 2.36
CA ILE A 107 -0.24 12.61 1.20
C ILE A 107 -1.02 13.19 0.04
N THR A 108 -0.56 12.90 -1.18
CA THR A 108 -1.31 13.13 -2.41
C THR A 108 -1.65 11.79 -3.05
N GLN A 109 -2.84 11.68 -3.62
CA GLN A 109 -3.33 10.44 -4.23
C GLN A 109 -3.94 10.76 -5.60
N ASP A 110 -3.68 9.89 -6.56
CA ASP A 110 -4.38 9.94 -7.85
C ASP A 110 -5.61 9.02 -7.78
N LEU A 111 -6.71 9.56 -7.27
CA LEU A 111 -7.96 8.82 -7.10
C LEU A 111 -8.92 8.96 -8.29
N ALA A 112 -8.65 9.85 -9.24
CA ALA A 112 -9.60 10.15 -10.31
C ALA A 112 -9.88 8.94 -11.23
N ALA A 113 -8.85 8.14 -11.53
CA ALA A 113 -8.97 6.91 -12.30
C ALA A 113 -9.23 5.67 -11.43
N ALA A 114 -9.02 5.78 -10.11
CA ALA A 114 -8.97 4.64 -9.21
C ALA A 114 -10.30 3.90 -9.05
N VAL A 115 -11.43 4.54 -9.34
CA VAL A 115 -12.78 3.96 -9.18
C VAL A 115 -13.39 3.43 -10.48
N ALA A 116 -12.79 3.71 -11.64
CA ALA A 116 -13.34 3.30 -12.91
C ALA A 116 -13.33 1.78 -13.07
N ALA A 117 -14.41 1.23 -13.63
CA ALA A 117 -14.37 -0.16 -14.09
C ALA A 117 -13.39 -0.25 -15.27
N ALA A 118 -12.48 -1.20 -15.18
CA ALA A 118 -11.64 -1.52 -16.30
C ALA A 118 -11.96 -2.93 -16.77
N THR A 119 -12.37 -3.06 -18.00
CA THR A 119 -12.29 -4.33 -18.72
C THR A 119 -10.81 -4.56 -19.03
N GLU A 120 -10.18 -5.45 -18.31
CA GLU A 120 -8.78 -5.87 -18.50
C GLU A 120 -7.70 -4.78 -18.25
N ASN A 121 -8.00 -3.72 -17.50
CA ASN A 121 -7.00 -2.69 -17.21
C ASN A 121 -6.63 -2.67 -15.74
N GLN A 122 -5.36 -2.87 -15.50
CA GLN A 122 -4.72 -2.69 -14.23
C GLN A 122 -4.73 -1.21 -13.84
N HIS A 123 -5.22 -0.92 -12.63
CA HIS A 123 -5.09 0.40 -12.03
C HIS A 123 -3.80 0.47 -11.23
N ARG A 124 -3.11 1.58 -11.32
CA ARG A 124 -2.03 1.92 -10.42
C ARG A 124 -2.42 3.15 -9.61
N LEU A 125 -2.65 2.95 -8.33
CA LEU A 125 -2.85 4.04 -7.38
C LEU A 125 -1.50 4.42 -6.78
N THR A 126 -1.10 5.68 -6.92
CA THR A 126 0.10 6.21 -6.30
C THR A 126 -0.26 7.08 -5.11
N VAL A 127 0.24 6.70 -3.94
CA VAL A 127 0.16 7.48 -2.70
C VAL A 127 1.53 8.10 -2.46
N THR A 128 1.65 9.41 -2.61
CA THR A 128 2.91 10.15 -2.45
C THR A 128 2.92 10.90 -1.14
N ILE A 129 4.00 10.79 -0.37
CA ILE A 129 4.22 11.55 0.86
C ILE A 129 4.83 12.89 0.50
N THR A 130 4.12 13.98 0.81
CA THR A 130 4.57 15.34 0.47
C THR A 130 5.80 15.76 1.26
N THR A 131 5.91 15.30 2.52
CA THR A 131 7.05 15.60 3.39
C THR A 131 7.59 14.31 4.00
N PRO A 132 8.44 13.57 3.25
CA PRO A 132 9.02 12.32 3.75
C PRO A 132 9.93 12.53 4.97
N GLU A 133 9.74 11.74 6.00
CA GLU A 133 10.55 11.75 7.23
C GLU A 133 11.45 10.51 7.31
N TRP A 134 12.63 10.68 7.93
CA TRP A 134 13.50 9.54 8.27
C TRP A 134 12.85 8.72 9.37
N ILE A 135 12.87 7.39 9.23
CA ILE A 135 12.26 6.46 10.18
C ILE A 135 13.27 5.96 11.20
N ASP A 136 12.78 5.75 12.44
CA ASP A 136 13.51 5.14 13.54
C ASP A 136 13.23 3.63 13.60
N ASN A 137 13.96 2.92 14.47
CA ASN A 137 13.94 1.45 14.59
C ASN A 137 12.58 0.86 15.01
N ASP A 138 11.74 1.64 15.64
CA ASP A 138 10.43 1.24 16.17
C ASP A 138 9.26 1.68 15.29
N VAL A 139 9.55 2.23 14.12
CA VAL A 139 8.56 2.75 13.17
C VAL A 139 8.40 1.84 11.96
N TYR A 140 7.17 1.58 11.59
CA TYR A 140 6.79 1.06 10.28
C TYR A 140 5.57 1.80 9.73
N PHE A 141 5.30 1.65 8.45
CA PHE A 141 4.11 2.22 7.84
C PHE A 141 3.08 1.14 7.56
N LEU A 142 1.80 1.52 7.64
CA LEU A 142 0.67 0.70 7.28
C LEU A 142 -0.21 1.49 6.31
N LEU A 143 -0.32 1.03 5.08
CA LEU A 143 -1.25 1.60 4.12
C LEU A 143 -2.56 0.81 4.19
N GLU A 144 -3.64 1.47 4.54
CA GLU A 144 -5.00 0.94 4.49
C GLU A 144 -5.63 1.36 3.16
N LEU A 145 -5.99 0.38 2.34
CA LEU A 145 -6.70 0.56 1.08
C LEU A 145 -8.12 0.05 1.23
N SER A 146 -9.10 0.88 0.96
CA SER A 146 -10.51 0.54 1.10
C SER A 146 -11.25 0.72 -0.21
N PHE A 147 -12.02 -0.31 -0.59
CA PHE A 147 -12.88 -0.33 -1.77
C PHE A 147 -14.34 -0.41 -1.32
N VAL A 148 -15.16 0.55 -1.68
CA VAL A 148 -16.62 0.46 -1.53
C VAL A 148 -17.19 -0.09 -2.83
N CYS A 149 -17.66 -1.33 -2.79
CA CYS A 149 -18.09 -2.08 -3.97
C CYS A 149 -19.61 -2.23 -4.03
N GLY A 150 -20.17 -2.08 -5.23
CA GLY A 150 -21.51 -2.56 -5.55
C GLY A 150 -21.58 -4.09 -5.70
N GLY A 151 -22.79 -4.63 -5.87
CA GLY A 151 -23.02 -6.08 -5.91
C GLY A 151 -22.35 -6.85 -7.06
N THR A 152 -21.90 -6.16 -8.10
CA THR A 152 -21.27 -6.76 -9.30
C THR A 152 -19.76 -6.53 -9.34
N VAL A 153 -19.20 -5.67 -8.49
CA VAL A 153 -17.78 -5.31 -8.52
C VAL A 153 -16.92 -6.43 -7.94
N THR A 154 -15.98 -6.92 -8.72
CA THR A 154 -14.87 -7.75 -8.24
C THR A 154 -13.61 -6.92 -8.14
N VAL A 155 -12.70 -7.27 -7.24
CA VAL A 155 -11.43 -6.58 -7.03
C VAL A 155 -10.31 -7.60 -7.01
N ASP A 156 -9.31 -7.42 -7.83
CA ASP A 156 -8.08 -8.19 -7.82
C ASP A 156 -6.92 -7.29 -7.37
N VAL A 157 -6.32 -7.60 -6.23
CA VAL A 157 -5.12 -6.90 -5.75
C VAL A 157 -3.89 -7.68 -6.18
N LEU A 158 -3.02 -7.04 -6.98
CA LEU A 158 -1.90 -7.68 -7.65
C LEU A 158 -0.58 -7.48 -6.93
N ALA A 159 -0.29 -6.26 -6.53
CA ALA A 159 0.99 -5.92 -5.92
C ALA A 159 0.95 -4.55 -5.25
N ALA A 160 1.96 -4.28 -4.43
CA ALA A 160 2.34 -2.93 -4.07
C ALA A 160 3.86 -2.75 -4.16
N VAL A 161 4.30 -1.52 -4.40
CA VAL A 161 5.70 -1.14 -4.41
C VAL A 161 5.89 0.06 -3.50
N ALA A 162 6.73 -0.07 -2.50
CA ALA A 162 7.14 1.03 -1.65
C ALA A 162 8.44 1.65 -2.19
N ASN A 163 8.38 2.90 -2.63
CA ASN A 163 9.53 3.68 -3.09
C ASN A 163 10.08 4.49 -1.92
N TYR A 164 11.36 4.37 -1.65
CA TYR A 164 12.00 5.03 -0.52
C TYR A 164 13.41 5.50 -0.86
N THR A 165 13.91 6.44 -0.07
CA THR A 165 15.30 6.87 -0.11
C THR A 165 16.03 6.24 1.06
N LEU A 166 17.16 5.62 0.79
CA LEU A 166 18.08 5.07 1.80
C LEU A 166 19.30 5.97 1.89
N ARG A 167 19.72 6.32 3.10
CA ARG A 167 20.95 7.06 3.36
C ARG A 167 22.02 6.14 3.93
N LEU A 168 23.10 6.04 3.20
CA LEU A 168 24.30 5.26 3.54
C LEU A 168 25.42 6.15 4.06
#